data_96774959eceaad7d27e819c7d18f6bf4
#
_entry.id   96774959eceaad7d27e819c7d18f6bf4
#
_cell.length_a   1.000
_cell.length_b   1.000
_cell.length_c   1.000
_cell.angle_alpha   90.00
_cell.angle_beta   90.00
_cell.angle_gamma   90.00
#
_symmetry.space_group_name_H-M   'P 1'
#
loop_
_entity.id
_entity.type
_entity.pdbx_description
1 polymer ?
#
loop_
_entity_poly.entity_id
_entity_poly.type
_entity_poly.pdbx_seq_one_letter_code
_entity_poly.pdbx_strand_id
1 'polypeptide(L)'
;MKRIASCVATLALSILPLPAGEEFRYVPNEAFGYGERLEFRVGYKFITAGRAYFQIAPEPIYHEGRPCYDIWFEVRSLESLDWLYRVRDRYRTVLDVAGIFPWEFEQHIREGNFRRDFSARFDQRNRKAITTEGTFDTPPYVHDIVSAFYYVRTLDLRSYQKGAIVQLQNFFDRQTYDLGVRILGRQTIEVAAGTFRCIVVEPLIREGGLFKSEGRILIWLSDDDRKIPVKVSTKIPIGTIDAELTGYSGLRGPLSARITSPDSR
;
A
#
# COMPACT_ATOMS: atom_id res chain seq x y z
N MET A 1 -36.93 -63.57 -42.23
CA MET A 1 -36.33 -62.24 -42.25
C MET A 1 -36.59 -61.58 -40.90
N LYS A 2 -35.59 -61.58 -40.00
CA LYS A 2 -35.70 -60.99 -38.68
C LYS A 2 -34.99 -59.56 -38.71
N ARG A 3 -35.76 -58.51 -38.42
CA ARG A 3 -35.26 -57.14 -38.27
C ARG A 3 -34.71 -56.94 -36.85
N ILE A 4 -33.46 -56.64 -36.74
CA ILE A 4 -32.77 -56.21 -35.50
C ILE A 4 -32.92 -54.67 -35.37
N ALA A 5 -33.65 -54.25 -34.35
CA ALA A 5 -33.77 -52.84 -33.99
C ALA A 5 -32.58 -52.48 -33.07
N SER A 6 -31.72 -51.56 -33.54
CA SER A 6 -30.62 -51.04 -32.78
C SER A 6 -31.10 -49.86 -31.96
N CYS A 7 -31.14 -49.97 -30.62
CA CYS A 7 -31.37 -48.84 -29.70
C CYS A 7 -30.03 -48.10 -29.45
N VAL A 8 -29.91 -46.89 -29.97
CA VAL A 8 -28.82 -45.96 -29.61
C VAL A 8 -29.29 -45.15 -28.40
N ALA A 9 -28.72 -45.43 -27.23
CA ALA A 9 -28.97 -44.65 -26.05
C ALA A 9 -28.03 -43.40 -26.06
N THR A 10 -28.58 -42.22 -26.28
CA THR A 10 -27.86 -40.95 -26.22
C THR A 10 -27.73 -40.54 -24.76
N LEU A 11 -26.51 -40.60 -24.21
CA LEU A 11 -26.19 -40.13 -22.87
C LEU A 11 -26.07 -38.58 -22.93
N ALA A 12 -27.10 -37.86 -22.46
CA ALA A 12 -27.07 -36.41 -22.30
C ALA A 12 -26.25 -36.08 -21.05
N LEU A 13 -25.02 -35.61 -21.25
CA LEU A 13 -24.17 -35.09 -20.18
C LEU A 13 -24.71 -33.70 -19.80
N SER A 14 -25.47 -33.60 -18.72
CA SER A 14 -25.92 -32.33 -18.16
C SER A 14 -24.73 -31.62 -17.52
N ILE A 15 -24.17 -30.62 -18.21
CA ILE A 15 -23.19 -29.67 -17.65
C ILE A 15 -24.00 -28.78 -16.70
N LEU A 16 -23.90 -29.05 -15.38
CA LEU A 16 -24.37 -28.12 -14.36
C LEU A 16 -23.51 -26.85 -14.45
N PRO A 17 -24.12 -25.66 -14.58
CA PRO A 17 -23.33 -24.42 -14.50
C PRO A 17 -22.70 -24.35 -13.12
N LEU A 18 -21.37 -24.19 -13.08
CA LEU A 18 -20.68 -23.81 -11.87
C LEU A 18 -21.29 -22.50 -11.36
N PRO A 19 -21.57 -22.36 -10.05
CA PRO A 19 -22.04 -21.11 -9.51
C PRO A 19 -21.02 -20.03 -9.88
N ALA A 20 -21.46 -18.99 -10.58
CA ALA A 20 -20.65 -17.80 -10.84
C ALA A 20 -20.32 -17.19 -9.48
N GLY A 21 -19.15 -17.52 -8.92
CA GLY A 21 -18.62 -16.83 -7.75
C GLY A 21 -18.51 -15.36 -8.14
N GLU A 22 -18.96 -14.45 -7.26
CA GLU A 22 -18.79 -13.02 -7.49
C GLU A 22 -17.32 -12.75 -7.84
N GLU A 23 -17.10 -12.27 -9.05
CA GLU A 23 -15.77 -12.02 -9.57
C GLU A 23 -15.25 -10.74 -8.93
N PHE A 24 -14.17 -10.85 -8.14
CA PHE A 24 -13.51 -9.65 -7.58
C PHE A 24 -12.89 -8.82 -8.70
N ARG A 25 -12.78 -7.51 -8.48
CA ARG A 25 -12.12 -6.60 -9.43
C ARG A 25 -10.71 -7.09 -9.77
N TYR A 26 -10.27 -6.75 -10.96
CA TYR A 26 -8.89 -6.91 -11.40
C TYR A 26 -8.24 -5.53 -11.56
N VAL A 27 -7.01 -5.35 -11.03
CA VAL A 27 -6.20 -4.14 -11.15
C VAL A 27 -4.83 -4.52 -11.71
N PRO A 28 -4.46 -4.06 -12.92
CA PRO A 28 -3.11 -4.28 -13.45
C PRO A 28 -2.06 -3.70 -12.50
N ASN A 29 -1.03 -4.48 -12.20
CA ASN A 29 0.05 -4.07 -11.31
C ASN A 29 1.41 -4.31 -11.97
N GLU A 30 2.10 -3.24 -12.32
CA GLU A 30 3.49 -3.25 -12.76
C GLU A 30 4.43 -2.58 -11.73
N ALA A 31 3.87 -2.08 -10.62
CA ALA A 31 4.59 -1.22 -9.69
C ALA A 31 5.46 -1.99 -8.69
N PHE A 32 4.98 -3.11 -8.19
CA PHE A 32 5.64 -3.87 -7.13
C PHE A 32 5.42 -5.37 -7.25
N GLY A 33 6.19 -6.17 -6.51
CA GLY A 33 6.09 -7.61 -6.50
C GLY A 33 6.67 -8.23 -5.23
N TYR A 34 6.66 -9.55 -5.17
CA TYR A 34 7.23 -10.31 -4.05
C TYR A 34 8.72 -10.00 -3.87
N GLY A 35 9.14 -9.88 -2.63
CA GLY A 35 10.53 -9.60 -2.26
C GLY A 35 10.94 -8.13 -2.34
N GLU A 36 10.02 -7.19 -2.73
CA GLU A 36 10.32 -5.77 -2.69
C GLU A 36 10.67 -5.33 -1.27
N ARG A 37 11.79 -4.61 -1.14
CA ARG A 37 12.23 -3.98 0.10
C ARG A 37 12.70 -2.57 -0.17
N LEU A 38 12.18 -1.61 0.61
CA LEU A 38 12.52 -0.18 0.54
C LEU A 38 12.97 0.27 1.93
N GLU A 39 14.11 0.94 2.00
CA GLU A 39 14.74 1.36 3.26
C GLU A 39 14.86 2.87 3.33
N PHE A 40 14.53 3.45 4.49
CA PHE A 40 14.49 4.89 4.70
C PHE A 40 15.24 5.29 5.94
N ARG A 41 15.92 6.43 5.85
CA ARG A 41 16.38 7.20 6.97
C ARG A 41 15.28 8.18 7.37
N VAL A 42 14.88 8.16 8.64
CA VAL A 42 13.93 9.12 9.21
C VAL A 42 14.69 10.18 9.95
N GLY A 43 14.44 11.45 9.61
CA GLY A 43 15.18 12.57 10.17
C GLY A 43 14.28 13.73 10.60
N TYR A 44 14.80 14.52 11.53
CA TYR A 44 14.26 15.81 11.94
C TYR A 44 15.36 16.87 11.78
N LYS A 45 15.13 17.88 10.94
CA LYS A 45 16.18 18.83 10.52
C LYS A 45 17.39 18.07 9.95
N PHE A 46 18.56 18.18 10.62
CA PHE A 46 19.80 17.52 10.19
C PHE A 46 20.13 16.25 11.00
N ILE A 47 19.24 15.84 11.91
CA ILE A 47 19.47 14.72 12.81
C ILE A 47 18.76 13.48 12.27
N THR A 48 19.49 12.39 12.08
CA THR A 48 18.88 11.09 11.84
C THR A 48 18.25 10.60 13.15
N ALA A 49 16.94 10.48 13.17
CA ALA A 49 16.17 10.09 14.35
C ALA A 49 15.75 8.60 14.33
N GLY A 50 15.67 8.00 13.15
CA GLY A 50 15.17 6.63 13.02
C GLY A 50 15.37 6.03 11.63
N ARG A 51 14.77 4.86 11.45
CA ARG A 51 14.70 4.14 10.18
C ARG A 51 13.28 3.66 9.94
N ALA A 52 12.90 3.54 8.67
CA ALA A 52 11.65 2.92 8.27
C ALA A 52 11.88 1.93 7.13
N TYR A 53 11.00 0.93 7.02
CA TYR A 53 11.08 -0.12 6.02
C TYR A 53 9.70 -0.44 5.48
N PHE A 54 9.58 -0.52 4.15
CA PHE A 54 8.52 -1.27 3.49
C PHE A 54 9.09 -2.58 3.00
N GLN A 55 8.39 -3.67 3.20
CA GLN A 55 8.80 -4.99 2.73
C GLN A 55 7.60 -5.82 2.32
N ILE A 56 7.68 -6.45 1.14
CA ILE A 56 6.76 -7.49 0.68
C ILE A 56 7.46 -8.82 0.88
N ALA A 57 6.78 -9.80 1.49
CA ALA A 57 7.33 -11.15 1.63
C ALA A 57 7.73 -11.75 0.26
N PRO A 58 8.81 -12.56 0.19
CA PRO A 58 9.26 -13.12 -1.09
C PRO A 58 8.33 -14.19 -1.66
N GLU A 59 7.49 -14.79 -0.81
CA GLU A 59 6.55 -15.85 -1.18
C GLU A 59 5.10 -15.38 -0.99
N PRO A 60 4.16 -15.87 -1.82
CA PRO A 60 2.74 -15.58 -1.62
C PRO A 60 2.22 -16.24 -0.35
N ILE A 61 1.32 -15.55 0.33
CA ILE A 61 0.38 -16.16 1.26
C ILE A 61 -0.97 -16.28 0.57
N TYR A 62 -1.89 -17.10 1.11
CA TYR A 62 -3.18 -17.34 0.47
C TYR A 62 -4.33 -16.98 1.40
N HIS A 63 -5.30 -16.23 0.88
CA HIS A 63 -6.57 -15.96 1.54
C HIS A 63 -7.72 -16.43 0.64
N GLU A 64 -8.58 -17.33 1.13
CA GLU A 64 -9.66 -17.97 0.36
C GLU A 64 -9.20 -18.56 -0.99
N GLY A 65 -7.99 -19.14 -1.03
CA GLY A 65 -7.38 -19.71 -2.24
C GLY A 65 -6.81 -18.68 -3.22
N ARG A 66 -6.86 -17.40 -2.91
CA ARG A 66 -6.30 -16.29 -3.71
C ARG A 66 -4.89 -15.93 -3.23
N PRO A 67 -3.92 -15.76 -4.15
CA PRO A 67 -2.59 -15.33 -3.77
C PRO A 67 -2.62 -13.88 -3.28
N CYS A 68 -1.88 -13.61 -2.21
CA CYS A 68 -1.79 -12.31 -1.58
C CYS A 68 -0.32 -11.90 -1.35
N TYR A 69 -0.09 -10.60 -1.37
CA TYR A 69 1.13 -10.01 -0.85
C TYR A 69 0.99 -9.87 0.68
N ASP A 70 2.01 -10.31 1.43
CA ASP A 70 2.16 -10.01 2.85
C ASP A 70 3.11 -8.81 2.98
N ILE A 71 2.56 -7.65 3.29
CA ILE A 71 3.25 -6.36 3.25
C ILE A 71 3.42 -5.84 4.67
N TRP A 72 4.66 -5.48 4.99
CA TRP A 72 5.05 -4.90 6.27
C TRP A 72 5.57 -3.47 6.10
N PHE A 73 5.16 -2.60 7.02
CA PHE A 73 5.75 -1.27 7.19
C PHE A 73 6.18 -1.11 8.64
N GLU A 74 7.44 -0.78 8.86
CA GLU A 74 7.99 -0.58 10.20
C GLU A 74 8.68 0.77 10.30
N VAL A 75 8.52 1.42 11.47
CA VAL A 75 9.25 2.64 11.84
C VAL A 75 9.89 2.42 13.21
N ARG A 76 11.18 2.73 13.32
CA ARG A 76 11.94 2.60 14.57
C ARG A 76 12.84 3.81 14.80
N SER A 77 12.81 4.39 16.01
CA SER A 77 13.81 5.34 16.46
C SER A 77 15.19 4.67 16.58
N LEU A 78 16.27 5.45 16.46
CA LEU A 78 17.60 4.97 16.79
C LEU A 78 17.67 4.67 18.30
N GLU A 79 18.34 3.58 18.67
CA GLU A 79 18.51 3.19 20.08
C GLU A 79 19.18 4.29 20.91
N SER A 80 20.12 5.00 20.29
CA SER A 80 20.80 6.14 20.92
C SER A 80 19.89 7.32 21.26
N LEU A 81 18.67 7.37 20.69
CA LEU A 81 17.67 8.40 20.91
C LEU A 81 16.43 7.89 21.66
N ASP A 82 16.36 6.61 21.98
CA ASP A 82 15.20 5.98 22.65
C ASP A 82 14.93 6.60 24.05
N TRP A 83 15.95 7.12 24.71
CA TRP A 83 15.81 7.82 25.98
C TRP A 83 15.03 9.14 25.85
N LEU A 84 15.07 9.79 24.69
CA LEU A 84 14.33 11.02 24.39
C LEU A 84 12.89 10.69 23.96
N TYR A 85 12.73 9.84 22.95
CA TYR A 85 11.43 9.43 22.44
C TYR A 85 11.56 8.11 21.66
N ARG A 86 11.05 7.05 22.24
CA ARG A 86 11.11 5.72 21.62
C ARG A 86 9.95 5.50 20.68
N VAL A 87 10.24 5.08 19.42
CA VAL A 87 9.26 4.68 18.41
C VAL A 87 9.54 3.26 17.95
N ARG A 88 8.50 2.41 17.97
CA ARG A 88 8.52 1.04 17.47
C ARG A 88 7.15 0.73 16.89
N ASP A 89 6.90 1.21 15.67
CA ASP A 89 5.62 1.03 15.00
C ASP A 89 5.73 -0.03 13.94
N ARG A 90 4.68 -0.84 13.82
CA ARG A 90 4.59 -1.89 12.84
C ARG A 90 3.18 -1.97 12.29
N TYR A 91 3.09 -2.04 10.98
CA TYR A 91 1.86 -2.23 10.22
C TYR A 91 2.02 -3.43 9.31
N ARG A 92 0.95 -4.18 9.13
CA ARG A 92 0.88 -5.29 8.19
C ARG A 92 -0.42 -5.22 7.40
N THR A 93 -0.36 -5.49 6.10
CA THR A 93 -1.55 -5.71 5.29
C THR A 93 -1.38 -6.97 4.43
N VAL A 94 -2.44 -7.77 4.36
CA VAL A 94 -2.55 -8.90 3.44
C VAL A 94 -3.34 -8.40 2.25
N LEU A 95 -2.63 -8.19 1.11
CA LEU A 95 -3.16 -7.53 -0.08
C LEU A 95 -3.40 -8.53 -1.20
N ASP A 96 -4.62 -8.60 -1.75
CA ASP A 96 -4.94 -9.43 -2.91
C ASP A 96 -4.09 -9.07 -4.13
N VAL A 97 -3.46 -10.06 -4.76
CA VAL A 97 -2.54 -9.84 -5.90
C VAL A 97 -3.27 -9.33 -7.13
N ALA A 98 -4.44 -9.86 -7.42
CA ALA A 98 -5.19 -9.52 -8.63
C ALA A 98 -6.06 -8.28 -8.46
N GLY A 99 -6.66 -8.11 -7.29
CA GLY A 99 -7.63 -7.04 -7.04
C GLY A 99 -7.06 -5.82 -6.34
N ILE A 100 -5.85 -5.92 -5.78
CA ILE A 100 -5.19 -4.84 -5.02
C ILE A 100 -6.15 -4.22 -4.01
N PHE A 101 -6.69 -5.07 -3.13
CA PHE A 101 -7.51 -4.70 -1.99
C PHE A 101 -7.10 -5.53 -0.77
N PRO A 102 -7.25 -5.02 0.46
CA PRO A 102 -6.82 -5.74 1.66
C PRO A 102 -7.81 -6.83 2.07
N TRP A 103 -7.28 -7.94 2.60
CA TRP A 103 -8.01 -8.95 3.35
C TRP A 103 -7.85 -8.77 4.85
N GLU A 104 -6.64 -8.37 5.28
CA GLU A 104 -6.28 -8.20 6.68
C GLU A 104 -5.42 -6.96 6.86
N PHE A 105 -5.57 -6.31 7.99
CA PHE A 105 -4.73 -5.19 8.43
C PHE A 105 -4.43 -5.30 9.91
N GLU A 106 -3.17 -5.08 10.27
CA GLU A 106 -2.71 -5.04 11.65
C GLU A 106 -1.88 -3.78 11.89
N GLN A 107 -2.05 -3.18 13.06
CA GLN A 107 -1.33 -2.00 13.49
C GLN A 107 -0.88 -2.15 14.93
N HIS A 108 0.42 -1.99 15.17
CA HIS A 108 1.02 -1.97 16.50
C HIS A 108 1.82 -0.68 16.63
N ILE A 109 1.31 0.29 17.39
CA ILE A 109 1.97 1.58 17.65
C ILE A 109 2.56 1.56 19.04
N ARG A 110 3.82 2.02 19.15
CA ARG A 110 4.58 2.14 20.38
C ARG A 110 5.41 3.42 20.32
N GLU A 111 4.80 4.54 20.70
CA GLU A 111 5.39 5.88 20.65
C GLU A 111 5.45 6.50 22.05
N GLY A 112 6.64 6.62 22.62
CA GLY A 112 6.82 7.07 23.98
C GLY A 112 5.98 6.23 24.96
N ASN A 113 4.97 6.86 25.59
CA ASN A 113 3.99 6.19 26.46
C ASN A 113 2.71 5.75 25.73
N PHE A 114 2.54 6.15 24.46
CA PHE A 114 1.36 5.76 23.69
C PHE A 114 1.47 4.32 23.19
N ARG A 115 0.39 3.56 23.33
CA ARG A 115 0.26 2.17 22.87
C ARG A 115 -1.06 2.01 22.15
N ARG A 116 -1.02 1.38 20.99
CA ARG A 116 -2.23 1.00 20.26
C ARG A 116 -1.98 -0.33 19.54
N ASP A 117 -2.90 -1.25 19.71
CA ASP A 117 -3.01 -2.46 18.92
C ASP A 117 -4.39 -2.45 18.24
N PHE A 118 -4.40 -2.63 16.93
CA PHE A 118 -5.63 -2.66 16.16
C PHE A 118 -5.50 -3.71 15.06
N SER A 119 -6.56 -4.45 14.80
CA SER A 119 -6.64 -5.34 13.64
C SER A 119 -8.01 -5.25 12.98
N ALA A 120 -8.03 -5.47 11.67
CA ALA A 120 -9.23 -5.54 10.86
C ALA A 120 -9.10 -6.69 9.85
N ARG A 121 -10.15 -7.51 9.72
CA ARG A 121 -10.36 -8.44 8.61
C ARG A 121 -11.46 -7.87 7.73
N PHE A 122 -11.18 -7.73 6.43
CA PHE A 122 -12.12 -7.19 5.47
C PHE A 122 -12.85 -8.33 4.76
N ASP A 123 -14.12 -8.50 5.07
CA ASP A 123 -15.03 -9.35 4.32
C ASP A 123 -15.51 -8.57 3.08
N GLN A 124 -14.78 -8.73 1.98
CA GLN A 124 -15.04 -7.96 0.75
C GLN A 124 -16.38 -8.34 0.10
N ARG A 125 -16.85 -9.59 0.29
CA ARG A 125 -18.14 -10.07 -0.28
C ARG A 125 -19.31 -9.42 0.45
N ASN A 126 -19.27 -9.44 1.78
CA ASN A 126 -20.34 -8.91 2.62
C ASN A 126 -20.15 -7.42 2.97
N ARG A 127 -19.06 -6.80 2.47
CA ARG A 127 -18.75 -5.38 2.69
C ARG A 127 -18.69 -5.04 4.17
N LYS A 128 -17.92 -5.80 4.92
CA LYS A 128 -17.74 -5.64 6.38
C LYS A 128 -16.27 -5.53 6.73
N ALA A 129 -15.95 -4.65 7.66
CA ALA A 129 -14.70 -4.69 8.42
C ALA A 129 -14.97 -5.29 9.79
N ILE A 130 -14.37 -6.43 10.08
CA ILE A 130 -14.44 -7.12 11.36
C ILE A 130 -13.17 -6.77 12.11
N THR A 131 -13.29 -5.98 13.17
CA THR A 131 -12.16 -5.41 13.92
C THR A 131 -12.16 -5.86 15.37
N THR A 132 -11.08 -5.55 16.09
CA THR A 132 -11.02 -5.70 17.56
C THR A 132 -12.06 -4.85 18.30
N GLU A 133 -12.67 -3.87 17.64
CA GLU A 133 -13.61 -2.91 18.22
C GLU A 133 -15.06 -3.14 17.78
N GLY A 134 -15.32 -4.10 16.89
CA GLY A 134 -16.64 -4.46 16.37
C GLY A 134 -16.66 -4.72 14.86
N THR A 135 -17.87 -4.85 14.32
CA THR A 135 -18.10 -5.08 12.89
C THR A 135 -18.79 -3.86 12.29
N PHE A 136 -18.25 -3.36 11.17
CA PHE A 136 -18.67 -2.12 10.53
C PHE A 136 -18.94 -2.35 9.05
N ASP A 137 -19.93 -1.64 8.49
CA ASP A 137 -20.17 -1.61 7.06
C ASP A 137 -19.07 -0.85 6.31
N THR A 138 -18.69 -1.36 5.15
CA THR A 138 -17.69 -0.74 4.30
C THR A 138 -18.16 -0.65 2.84
N PRO A 139 -17.68 0.33 2.08
CA PRO A 139 -17.82 0.29 0.62
C PRO A 139 -17.00 -0.88 0.04
N PRO A 140 -17.30 -1.30 -1.22
CA PRO A 140 -16.49 -2.30 -1.88
C PRO A 140 -15.05 -1.87 -2.01
N TYR A 141 -14.12 -2.80 -1.76
CA TYR A 141 -12.67 -2.60 -1.93
C TYR A 141 -12.10 -1.44 -1.12
N VAL A 142 -12.67 -1.21 0.07
CA VAL A 142 -12.12 -0.25 1.02
C VAL A 142 -10.67 -0.60 1.36
N HIS A 143 -9.84 0.40 1.52
CA HIS A 143 -8.43 0.25 1.84
C HIS A 143 -8.13 0.50 3.32
N ASP A 144 -7.13 -0.17 3.87
CA ASP A 144 -6.33 0.35 4.97
C ASP A 144 -5.28 1.33 4.43
N ILE A 145 -4.50 1.97 5.30
CA ILE A 145 -3.53 2.99 4.88
C ILE A 145 -2.36 2.42 4.06
N VAL A 146 -1.93 1.19 4.36
CA VAL A 146 -0.83 0.54 3.63
C VAL A 146 -1.32 0.09 2.26
N SER A 147 -2.47 -0.58 2.19
CA SER A 147 -3.06 -1.00 0.92
C SER A 147 -3.46 0.18 0.03
N ALA A 148 -3.94 1.30 0.60
CA ALA A 148 -4.20 2.54 -0.15
C ALA A 148 -2.93 3.09 -0.81
N PHE A 149 -1.80 3.10 -0.07
CA PHE A 149 -0.52 3.50 -0.60
C PHE A 149 -0.07 2.61 -1.78
N TYR A 150 -0.17 1.28 -1.64
CA TYR A 150 0.17 0.35 -2.71
C TYR A 150 -0.79 0.44 -3.90
N TYR A 151 -2.09 0.68 -3.67
CA TYR A 151 -3.06 0.91 -4.75
C TYR A 151 -2.71 2.16 -5.58
N VAL A 152 -2.35 3.28 -4.95
CA VAL A 152 -1.93 4.50 -5.65
C VAL A 152 -0.73 4.24 -6.57
N ARG A 153 0.19 3.35 -6.19
CA ARG A 153 1.35 2.97 -7.02
C ARG A 153 0.95 2.22 -8.30
N THR A 154 -0.23 1.57 -8.36
CA THR A 154 -0.72 0.90 -9.57
C THR A 154 -1.33 1.86 -10.59
N LEU A 155 -1.68 3.09 -10.18
CA LEU A 155 -2.34 4.05 -11.05
C LEU A 155 -1.37 4.70 -12.05
N ASP A 156 -1.86 5.08 -13.22
CA ASP A 156 -1.07 5.89 -14.16
C ASP A 156 -1.05 7.36 -13.73
N LEU A 157 -0.24 7.66 -12.71
CA LEU A 157 -0.11 9.02 -12.16
C LEU A 157 0.43 10.03 -13.19
N ARG A 158 1.05 9.57 -14.27
CA ARG A 158 1.60 10.43 -15.33
C ARG A 158 0.51 11.07 -16.17
N SER A 159 -0.65 10.44 -16.28
CA SER A 159 -1.81 10.97 -17.03
C SER A 159 -2.53 12.11 -16.29
N TYR A 160 -2.31 12.27 -14.98
CA TYR A 160 -2.98 13.29 -14.18
C TYR A 160 -2.26 14.64 -14.27
N GLN A 161 -3.05 15.68 -14.44
CA GLN A 161 -2.55 17.06 -14.40
C GLN A 161 -2.32 17.51 -12.94
N LYS A 162 -1.49 18.55 -12.78
CA LYS A 162 -1.31 19.22 -11.49
C LYS A 162 -2.65 19.73 -10.94
N GLY A 163 -2.93 19.42 -9.68
CA GLY A 163 -4.17 19.75 -9.01
C GLY A 163 -5.24 18.66 -9.06
N ALA A 164 -5.11 17.65 -9.94
CA ALA A 164 -6.02 16.52 -9.98
C ALA A 164 -6.02 15.76 -8.65
N ILE A 165 -7.17 15.20 -8.28
CA ILE A 165 -7.34 14.43 -7.04
C ILE A 165 -7.83 13.04 -7.41
N VAL A 166 -7.07 12.03 -6.99
CA VAL A 166 -7.49 10.63 -7.00
C VAL A 166 -8.28 10.36 -5.72
N GLN A 167 -9.49 9.81 -5.84
CA GLN A 167 -10.35 9.50 -4.71
C GLN A 167 -10.26 8.03 -4.35
N LEU A 168 -10.05 7.75 -3.06
CA LEU A 168 -10.02 6.43 -2.47
C LEU A 168 -10.97 6.38 -1.26
N GLN A 169 -11.31 5.17 -0.83
CA GLN A 169 -12.04 4.92 0.42
C GLN A 169 -11.09 4.21 1.39
N ASN A 170 -10.86 4.80 2.56
CA ASN A 170 -9.98 4.27 3.58
C ASN A 170 -10.77 3.97 4.86
N PHE A 171 -10.63 2.76 5.38
CA PHE A 171 -11.19 2.38 6.67
C PHE A 171 -10.16 2.61 7.77
N PHE A 172 -10.58 3.34 8.79
CA PHE A 172 -9.76 3.58 9.98
C PHE A 172 -10.65 3.68 11.22
N ASP A 173 -10.21 3.06 12.32
CA ASP A 173 -11.00 2.93 13.54
C ASP A 173 -12.31 2.17 13.30
N ARG A 174 -13.41 2.90 13.22
CA ARG A 174 -14.79 2.37 13.18
C ARG A 174 -15.55 2.84 11.94
N GLN A 175 -14.89 3.54 11.03
CA GLN A 175 -15.58 4.13 9.90
C GLN A 175 -14.72 4.26 8.65
N THR A 176 -15.40 4.46 7.55
CA THR A 176 -14.77 4.73 6.25
C THR A 176 -14.66 6.24 6.03
N TYR A 177 -13.51 6.66 5.52
CA TYR A 177 -13.22 8.04 5.16
C TYR A 177 -12.89 8.14 3.67
N ASP A 178 -13.28 9.26 3.05
CA ASP A 178 -12.75 9.63 1.75
C ASP A 178 -11.28 10.04 1.90
N LEU A 179 -10.42 9.38 1.15
CA LEU A 179 -9.01 9.71 1.06
C LEU A 179 -8.70 10.26 -0.34
N GLY A 180 -8.60 11.58 -0.46
CA GLY A 180 -8.13 12.23 -1.68
C GLY A 180 -6.60 12.22 -1.74
N VAL A 181 -6.03 11.93 -2.91
CA VAL A 181 -4.60 12.07 -3.17
C VAL A 181 -4.42 13.11 -4.27
N ARG A 182 -3.91 14.29 -3.91
CA ARG A 182 -3.72 15.42 -4.84
C ARG A 182 -2.37 15.33 -5.53
N ILE A 183 -2.36 15.50 -6.84
CA ILE A 183 -1.13 15.58 -7.64
C ILE A 183 -0.60 17.02 -7.59
N LEU A 184 0.60 17.23 -7.07
CA LEU A 184 1.20 18.57 -6.94
C LEU A 184 2.12 18.94 -8.11
N GLY A 185 2.52 17.95 -8.93
CA GLY A 185 3.41 18.12 -10.07
C GLY A 185 4.64 17.24 -9.99
N ARG A 186 5.71 17.65 -10.67
CA ARG A 186 6.96 16.87 -10.78
C ARG A 186 8.13 17.64 -10.22
N GLN A 187 9.06 16.93 -9.60
CA GLN A 187 10.32 17.47 -9.08
C GLN A 187 11.43 16.44 -9.25
N THR A 188 12.64 16.92 -9.47
CA THR A 188 13.85 16.11 -9.31
C THR A 188 14.41 16.34 -7.94
N ILE A 189 14.65 15.25 -7.19
CA ILE A 189 15.22 15.34 -5.84
C ILE A 189 16.41 14.38 -5.72
N GLU A 190 17.32 14.72 -4.84
CA GLU A 190 18.47 13.90 -4.46
C GLU A 190 18.29 13.39 -3.04
N VAL A 191 18.52 12.10 -2.84
CA VAL A 191 18.50 11.39 -1.55
C VAL A 191 19.71 10.45 -1.49
N ALA A 192 19.94 9.77 -0.36
CA ALA A 192 21.07 8.86 -0.22
C ALA A 192 21.08 7.72 -1.27
N ALA A 193 19.92 7.27 -1.75
CA ALA A 193 19.81 6.23 -2.79
C ALA A 193 20.09 6.76 -4.21
N GLY A 194 20.28 8.07 -4.40
CA GLY A 194 20.58 8.72 -5.68
C GLY A 194 19.64 9.86 -6.03
N THR A 195 19.71 10.32 -7.29
CA THR A 195 18.86 11.39 -7.83
C THR A 195 17.69 10.80 -8.62
N PHE A 196 16.48 11.29 -8.39
CA PHE A 196 15.25 10.75 -8.99
C PHE A 196 14.35 11.84 -9.54
N ARG A 197 13.77 11.59 -10.73
CA ARG A 197 12.57 12.31 -11.16
C ARG A 197 11.38 11.76 -10.37
N CYS A 198 10.56 12.65 -9.79
CA CYS A 198 9.45 12.27 -8.93
C CYS A 198 8.15 12.97 -9.31
N ILE A 199 7.04 12.27 -9.13
CA ILE A 199 5.70 12.85 -9.03
C ILE A 199 5.45 13.15 -7.55
N VAL A 200 5.07 14.39 -7.23
CA VAL A 200 4.78 14.80 -5.85
C VAL A 200 3.29 14.70 -5.63
N VAL A 201 2.90 13.97 -4.60
CA VAL A 201 1.50 13.80 -4.21
C VAL A 201 1.27 14.21 -2.75
N GLU A 202 0.04 14.61 -2.45
CA GLU A 202 -0.40 15.03 -1.13
C GLU A 202 -1.66 14.26 -0.75
N PRO A 203 -1.61 13.33 0.22
CA PRO A 203 -2.80 12.77 0.83
C PRO A 203 -3.59 13.87 1.56
N LEU A 204 -4.86 14.04 1.21
CA LEU A 204 -5.77 15.00 1.83
C LEU A 204 -6.41 14.35 3.06
N ILE A 205 -5.79 14.58 4.20
CA ILE A 205 -6.24 14.02 5.47
C ILE A 205 -7.32 14.92 6.04
N ARG A 206 -8.47 14.33 6.38
CA ARG A 206 -9.52 15.04 7.12
C ARG A 206 -9.24 14.98 8.62
N GLU A 207 -9.62 16.03 9.36
CA GLU A 207 -9.59 16.06 10.83
C GLU A 207 -10.36 14.86 11.40
N GLY A 208 -9.78 14.16 12.37
CA GLY A 208 -10.34 12.94 12.97
C GLY A 208 -9.99 11.63 12.29
N GLY A 209 -9.25 11.66 11.15
CA GLY A 209 -8.76 10.48 10.46
C GLY A 209 -7.45 9.92 11.03
N LEU A 210 -6.81 9.05 10.26
CA LEU A 210 -5.64 8.23 10.60
C LEU A 210 -4.45 9.02 11.17
N PHE A 211 -4.28 10.27 10.75
CA PHE A 211 -3.20 11.15 11.19
C PHE A 211 -3.76 12.23 12.11
N LYS A 212 -3.56 12.08 13.41
CA LYS A 212 -3.95 13.08 14.43
C LYS A 212 -3.15 14.38 14.34
N SER A 213 -2.11 14.43 13.52
CA SER A 213 -1.31 15.64 13.33
C SER A 213 -1.99 16.54 12.30
N GLU A 214 -2.21 17.81 12.64
CA GLU A 214 -2.64 18.90 11.73
C GLU A 214 -1.63 19.17 10.60
N GLY A 215 -0.73 18.23 10.33
CA GLY A 215 0.42 18.40 9.47
C GLY A 215 0.18 17.93 8.04
N ARG A 216 0.63 18.74 7.09
CA ARG A 216 0.67 18.41 5.68
C ARG A 216 1.68 17.29 5.42
N ILE A 217 1.27 16.25 4.67
CA ILE A 217 2.15 15.16 4.21
C ILE A 217 2.41 15.33 2.72
N LEU A 218 3.66 15.28 2.32
CA LEU A 218 4.08 15.24 0.93
C LEU A 218 4.82 13.93 0.67
N ILE A 219 4.53 13.31 -0.48
CA ILE A 219 5.18 12.07 -0.89
C ILE A 219 5.74 12.27 -2.30
N TRP A 220 7.03 12.02 -2.48
CA TRP A 220 7.71 11.98 -3.76
C TRP A 220 7.79 10.54 -4.23
N LEU A 221 6.99 10.19 -5.24
CA LEU A 221 7.00 8.88 -5.89
C LEU A 221 7.88 8.92 -7.13
N SER A 222 8.71 7.92 -7.39
CA SER A 222 9.50 7.86 -8.63
C SER A 222 8.59 7.97 -9.87
N ASP A 223 8.96 8.83 -10.83
CA ASP A 223 8.18 9.09 -12.04
C ASP A 223 8.45 8.00 -13.09
N ASP A 224 8.12 6.76 -12.72
CA ASP A 224 8.22 5.56 -13.55
C ASP A 224 7.12 4.55 -13.18
N ASP A 225 7.19 3.34 -13.72
CA ASP A 225 6.18 2.31 -13.45
C ASP A 225 6.27 1.74 -12.03
N ARG A 226 7.40 1.89 -11.34
CA ARG A 226 7.59 1.39 -9.97
C ARG A 226 6.96 2.27 -8.92
N LYS A 227 6.94 3.60 -9.15
CA LYS A 227 6.38 4.60 -8.23
C LYS A 227 6.78 4.35 -6.77
N ILE A 228 8.08 4.03 -6.56
CA ILE A 228 8.58 3.85 -5.19
C ILE A 228 8.60 5.19 -4.47
N PRO A 229 8.30 5.24 -3.15
CA PRO A 229 8.50 6.45 -2.36
C PRO A 229 9.99 6.76 -2.24
N VAL A 230 10.39 7.91 -2.78
CA VAL A 230 11.77 8.41 -2.69
C VAL A 230 11.95 9.27 -1.44
N LYS A 231 10.90 10.04 -1.11
CA LYS A 231 10.85 10.87 0.09
C LYS A 231 9.41 11.00 0.58
N VAL A 232 9.24 10.99 1.90
CA VAL A 232 7.99 11.38 2.58
C VAL A 232 8.35 12.49 3.56
N SER A 233 7.60 13.58 3.52
CA SER A 233 7.80 14.75 4.37
C SER A 233 6.52 15.07 5.13
N THR A 234 6.58 15.07 6.45
CA THR A 234 5.45 15.35 7.33
C THR A 234 5.70 16.63 8.11
N LYS A 235 4.86 17.64 7.89
CA LYS A 235 4.92 18.89 8.66
C LYS A 235 4.36 18.63 10.06
N ILE A 236 5.09 19.04 11.08
CA ILE A 236 4.68 19.02 12.48
C ILE A 236 4.78 20.44 13.06
N PRO A 237 4.18 20.77 14.22
CA PRO A 237 4.20 22.14 14.76
C PRO A 237 5.61 22.74 14.93
N ILE A 238 6.61 21.91 15.22
CA ILE A 238 7.99 22.34 15.48
C ILE A 238 8.93 22.19 14.28
N GLY A 239 8.40 21.82 13.08
CA GLY A 239 9.22 21.66 11.85
C GLY A 239 8.71 20.56 10.92
N THR A 240 9.62 19.77 10.39
CA THR A 240 9.32 18.70 9.42
C THR A 240 10.08 17.43 9.76
N ILE A 241 9.39 16.30 9.70
CA ILE A 241 10.01 14.96 9.75
C ILE A 241 10.07 14.46 8.31
N ASP A 242 11.25 14.08 7.87
CA ASP A 242 11.49 13.53 6.54
C ASP A 242 11.92 12.06 6.64
N ALA A 243 11.32 11.21 5.81
CA ALA A 243 11.80 9.86 5.53
C ALA A 243 12.35 9.83 4.11
N GLU A 244 13.66 9.58 3.97
CA GLU A 244 14.37 9.61 2.69
C GLU A 244 14.90 8.21 2.35
N LEU A 245 14.70 7.79 1.09
CA LEU A 245 15.13 6.50 0.58
C LEU A 245 16.66 6.38 0.66
N THR A 246 17.13 5.31 1.30
CA THR A 246 18.56 4.99 1.44
C THR A 246 18.95 3.74 0.67
N GLY A 247 18.00 2.83 0.41
CA GLY A 247 18.24 1.60 -0.32
C GLY A 247 16.95 0.96 -0.79
N TYR A 248 17.07 0.09 -1.79
CA TYR A 248 15.97 -0.71 -2.31
C TYR A 248 16.49 -1.99 -2.94
N SER A 249 15.67 -3.05 -2.90
CA SER A 249 15.93 -4.34 -3.53
C SER A 249 14.64 -5.03 -3.94
N GLY A 250 14.70 -6.09 -4.73
CA GLY A 250 13.55 -6.91 -5.12
C GLY A 250 12.49 -6.18 -5.94
N LEU A 251 12.84 -5.09 -6.64
CA LEU A 251 11.91 -4.36 -7.48
C LEU A 251 11.44 -5.23 -8.66
N ARG A 252 10.18 -5.10 -9.04
CA ARG A 252 9.55 -5.82 -10.15
C ARG A 252 10.21 -5.53 -11.52
N GLY A 253 10.97 -4.46 -11.64
CA GLY A 253 11.67 -4.08 -12.86
C GLY A 253 12.56 -2.87 -12.69
N PRO A 254 13.12 -2.31 -13.77
CA PRO A 254 14.06 -1.21 -13.73
C PRO A 254 13.44 0.05 -13.16
N LEU A 255 14.25 0.83 -12.44
CA LEU A 255 13.88 2.12 -11.87
C LEU A 255 14.32 3.25 -12.80
N SER A 256 13.54 3.48 -13.86
CA SER A 256 13.89 4.40 -14.94
C SER A 256 13.82 5.88 -14.56
N ALA A 257 13.20 6.20 -13.43
CA ALA A 257 13.17 7.55 -12.87
C ALA A 257 14.50 7.94 -12.22
N ARG A 258 15.37 6.96 -11.86
CA ARG A 258 16.69 7.24 -11.32
C ARG A 258 17.60 7.85 -12.40
N ILE A 259 18.19 8.99 -12.09
CA ILE A 259 19.13 9.67 -12.95
C ILE A 259 20.53 9.12 -12.66
N THR A 260 21.12 8.45 -13.64
CA THR A 260 22.55 8.08 -13.61
C THR A 260 23.36 9.21 -14.21
N SER A 261 24.30 9.78 -13.43
CA SER A 261 25.26 10.73 -14.00
C SER A 261 26.08 10.05 -15.08
N PRO A 262 26.40 10.72 -16.22
CA PRO A 262 27.21 10.13 -17.29
C PRO A 262 28.63 9.75 -16.86
N ASP A 263 29.11 10.24 -15.72
CA ASP A 263 30.51 10.16 -15.26
C ASP A 263 30.83 9.00 -14.29
N SER A 264 29.98 7.97 -14.20
CA SER A 264 30.27 6.79 -13.37
C SER A 264 30.61 5.54 -14.19
N ARG A 265 31.52 5.69 -15.18
CA ARG A 265 32.19 4.56 -15.83
C ARG A 265 33.67 4.61 -15.60
#